data_430c4e6b2e0d0aab64f11eccc2ba84c6
#
_entry.id   430c4e6b2e0d0aab64f11eccc2ba84c6
#
_cell.length_a   1.000
_cell.length_b   1.000
_cell.length_c   1.000
_cell.angle_alpha   90.00
_cell.angle_beta   90.00
_cell.angle_gamma   90.00
#
_symmetry.space_group_name_H-M   'P 1'
#
loop_
_entity.id
_entity.type
_entity.pdbx_description
1 polymer ?
#
loop_
_entity_poly.entity_id
_entity_poly.type
_entity_poly.pdbx_seq_one_letter_code
_entity_poly.pdbx_strand_id
1 'polypeptide(L)'
;MSLNFLSPAFVLCLMVAAPVTAGELLITQKDRTFSQTEITIHPGDILAFKNADDITHNVFSVSEGMEFEIRRQAPGQTSTVPFPKEGTAEVRCSIHPKMKLIVTVRK
;
A
#
# COMPACT_ATOMS: atom_id res chain seq x y z
N MET A 1 -59.13 23.63 9.50
CA MET A 1 -58.19 22.86 10.33
C MET A 1 -57.25 22.09 9.44
N SER A 2 -56.11 22.65 9.17
CA SER A 2 -55.10 21.96 8.43
C SER A 2 -54.36 21.06 9.41
N LEU A 3 -54.60 19.79 9.33
CA LEU A 3 -53.76 18.81 9.96
C LEU A 3 -52.46 18.78 9.17
N ASN A 4 -51.51 19.55 9.67
CA ASN A 4 -50.14 19.39 9.22
C ASN A 4 -49.62 18.05 9.72
N PHE A 5 -49.84 17.04 8.94
CA PHE A 5 -49.05 15.84 9.10
C PHE A 5 -47.62 16.20 8.67
N LEU A 6 -46.85 16.62 9.63
CA LEU A 6 -45.45 16.46 9.53
C LEU A 6 -45.22 14.95 9.44
N SER A 7 -45.24 14.43 8.25
CA SER A 7 -44.61 13.18 7.93
C SER A 7 -43.28 13.22 8.64
N PRO A 8 -42.99 12.32 9.58
CA PRO A 8 -41.62 12.19 9.99
C PRO A 8 -40.87 11.92 8.69
N ALA A 9 -40.07 12.90 8.28
CA ALA A 9 -39.14 12.64 7.25
C ALA A 9 -38.36 11.43 7.73
N PHE A 10 -38.65 10.26 7.18
CA PHE A 10 -37.73 9.17 7.25
C PHE A 10 -36.50 9.69 6.56
N VAL A 11 -35.63 10.29 7.36
CA VAL A 11 -34.28 10.37 7.00
C VAL A 11 -33.84 8.92 7.02
N LEU A 12 -34.01 8.26 5.88
CA LEU A 12 -33.33 7.04 5.60
C LEU A 12 -31.86 7.45 5.65
N CYS A 13 -31.27 7.34 6.84
CA CYS A 13 -29.82 7.32 6.96
C CYS A 13 -29.39 6.08 6.21
N LEU A 14 -29.28 6.22 4.90
CA LEU A 14 -28.45 5.35 4.12
C LEU A 14 -27.07 5.52 4.73
N MET A 15 -26.77 4.61 5.66
CA MET A 15 -25.40 4.33 6.00
C MET A 15 -24.78 3.79 4.71
N VAL A 16 -24.47 4.70 3.80
CA VAL A 16 -23.49 4.40 2.77
C VAL A 16 -22.22 4.19 3.55
N ALA A 17 -21.89 2.90 3.78
CA ALA A 17 -20.56 2.58 4.20
C ALA A 17 -19.63 3.29 3.20
N ALA A 18 -18.98 4.36 3.65
CA ALA A 18 -17.97 5.01 2.83
C ALA A 18 -17.04 3.89 2.34
N PRO A 19 -16.79 3.76 1.04
CA PRO A 19 -15.82 2.78 0.56
C PRO A 19 -14.55 3.02 1.34
N VAL A 20 -14.02 1.96 1.99
CA VAL A 20 -12.70 2.02 2.62
C VAL A 20 -11.74 2.32 1.49
N THR A 21 -11.34 3.59 1.36
CA THR A 21 -10.33 3.97 0.39
C THR A 21 -9.03 3.33 0.79
N ALA A 22 -8.43 2.59 -0.14
CA ALA A 22 -7.12 2.03 0.02
C ALA A 22 -6.15 3.15 0.38
N GLY A 23 -5.37 2.97 1.45
CA GLY A 23 -4.32 3.89 1.85
C GLY A 23 -3.10 3.75 0.96
N GLU A 24 -2.35 4.82 0.81
CA GLU A 24 -1.04 4.82 0.17
C GLU A 24 0.01 5.17 1.21
N LEU A 25 1.02 4.30 1.35
CA LEU A 25 2.09 4.42 2.32
C LEU A 25 3.43 4.51 1.58
N LEU A 26 4.31 5.40 2.05
CA LEU A 26 5.61 5.61 1.43
C LEU A 26 6.68 4.75 2.10
N ILE A 27 7.40 3.99 1.30
CA ILE A 27 8.62 3.29 1.67
C ILE A 27 9.77 3.92 0.90
N THR A 28 10.75 4.46 1.60
CA THR A 28 11.94 5.03 0.95
C THR A 28 13.08 4.03 0.96
N GLN A 29 13.92 4.10 -0.07
CA GLN A 29 15.18 3.37 -0.17
C GLN A 29 16.28 4.41 -0.05
N LYS A 30 17.06 4.33 1.01
CA LYS A 30 18.18 5.23 1.26
C LYS A 30 19.28 4.50 2.01
N ASP A 31 20.52 4.82 1.69
CA ASP A 31 21.70 4.19 2.29
C ASP A 31 21.64 2.65 2.19
N ARG A 32 21.12 2.16 1.05
CA ARG A 32 20.96 0.74 0.75
C ARG A 32 20.11 0.00 1.79
N THR A 33 19.08 0.69 2.31
CA THR A 33 18.09 0.12 3.20
C THR A 33 16.69 0.60 2.83
N PHE A 34 15.67 -0.19 3.18
CA PHE A 34 14.30 0.31 3.20
C PHE A 34 14.08 1.11 4.48
N SER A 35 13.19 2.08 4.44
CA SER A 35 12.85 2.93 5.60
C SER A 35 12.22 2.14 6.75
N GLN A 36 11.74 0.94 6.49
CA GLN A 36 11.21 0.00 7.47
C GLN A 36 11.68 -1.40 7.16
N THR A 37 11.79 -2.25 8.17
CA THR A 37 12.12 -3.68 8.01
C THR A 37 10.87 -4.54 7.91
N GLU A 38 9.75 -4.04 8.42
CA GLU A 38 8.45 -4.69 8.35
C GLU A 38 7.34 -3.66 8.40
N ILE A 39 6.22 -3.96 7.75
CA ILE A 39 5.02 -3.13 7.74
C ILE A 39 3.79 -4.02 7.66
N THR A 40 2.74 -3.63 8.37
CA THR A 40 1.42 -4.26 8.27
C THR A 40 0.47 -3.30 7.58
N ILE A 41 -0.18 -3.78 6.54
CA ILE A 41 -1.14 -3.01 5.75
C ILE A 41 -2.44 -3.79 5.59
N HIS A 42 -3.47 -3.14 5.06
CA HIS A 42 -4.76 -3.75 4.76
C HIS A 42 -4.85 -4.16 3.29
N PRO A 43 -5.67 -5.17 2.95
CA PRO A 43 -5.92 -5.51 1.55
C PRO A 43 -6.41 -4.28 0.76
N GLY A 44 -5.81 -4.06 -0.39
CA GLY A 44 -6.10 -2.90 -1.23
C GLY A 44 -5.19 -1.70 -1.00
N ASP A 45 -4.41 -1.69 0.07
CA ASP A 45 -3.42 -0.65 0.28
C ASP A 45 -2.33 -0.68 -0.78
N ILE A 46 -1.73 0.47 -1.02
CA ILE A 46 -0.69 0.68 -2.00
C ILE A 46 0.59 1.10 -1.28
N LEU A 47 1.69 0.46 -1.62
CA LEU A 47 3.02 0.93 -1.20
C LEU A 47 3.67 1.71 -2.34
N ALA A 48 4.08 2.93 -2.05
CA ALA A 48 4.90 3.73 -2.95
C ALA A 48 6.37 3.56 -2.55
N PHE A 49 7.16 3.00 -3.43
CA PHE A 49 8.61 2.81 -3.22
C PHE A 49 9.34 3.96 -3.89
N LYS A 50 10.04 4.76 -3.11
CA LYS A 50 10.84 5.88 -3.61
C LYS A 50 12.33 5.59 -3.46
N ASN A 51 13.06 5.65 -4.55
CA ASN A 51 14.51 5.59 -4.50
C ASN A 51 15.08 6.96 -4.10
N ALA A 52 15.43 7.10 -2.83
CA ALA A 52 16.04 8.30 -2.28
C ALA A 52 17.57 8.20 -2.21
N ASP A 53 18.15 7.15 -2.78
CA ASP A 53 19.60 7.00 -2.94
C ASP A 53 20.09 7.67 -4.22
N ASP A 54 21.40 7.79 -4.32
CA ASP A 54 22.12 8.26 -5.51
C ASP A 54 22.51 7.14 -6.47
N ILE A 55 22.10 5.90 -6.18
CA ILE A 55 22.35 4.70 -6.97
C ILE A 55 21.04 4.07 -7.40
N THR A 56 21.09 3.27 -8.46
CA THR A 56 19.95 2.51 -8.95
C THR A 56 19.60 1.37 -7.99
N HIS A 57 18.30 1.20 -7.75
CA HIS A 57 17.75 0.04 -7.06
C HIS A 57 16.77 -0.71 -7.97
N ASN A 58 16.38 -1.89 -7.55
CA ASN A 58 15.15 -2.53 -7.99
C ASN A 58 14.37 -2.99 -6.76
N VAL A 59 13.09 -3.26 -6.92
CA VAL A 59 12.25 -3.74 -5.82
C VAL A 59 11.44 -4.90 -6.37
N PHE A 60 11.46 -6.02 -5.68
CA PHE A 60 10.74 -7.20 -6.16
C PHE A 60 10.28 -8.09 -5.01
N SER A 61 9.30 -8.94 -5.29
CA SER A 61 8.86 -10.03 -4.43
C SER A 61 8.60 -11.26 -5.29
N VAL A 62 9.08 -12.40 -4.82
CA VAL A 62 8.76 -13.72 -5.38
C VAL A 62 7.87 -14.52 -4.45
N SER A 63 7.35 -13.90 -3.39
CA SER A 63 6.45 -14.54 -2.45
C SER A 63 5.16 -14.96 -3.14
N GLU A 64 4.72 -16.19 -2.89
CA GLU A 64 3.55 -16.77 -3.55
C GLU A 64 2.31 -15.88 -3.40
N GLY A 65 1.66 -15.59 -4.54
CA GLY A 65 0.47 -14.74 -4.60
C GLY A 65 0.73 -13.24 -4.45
N MET A 66 1.99 -12.85 -4.25
CA MET A 66 2.39 -11.45 -4.01
C MET A 66 3.62 -11.08 -4.85
N GLU A 67 3.74 -11.68 -6.03
CA GLU A 67 4.84 -11.45 -6.93
C GLU A 67 4.72 -10.08 -7.60
N PHE A 68 5.81 -9.35 -7.62
CA PHE A 68 5.94 -8.14 -8.41
C PHE A 68 7.41 -7.84 -8.69
N GLU A 69 7.65 -7.02 -9.69
CA GLU A 69 9.00 -6.56 -10.03
C GLU A 69 8.96 -5.12 -10.50
N ILE A 70 9.67 -4.25 -9.79
CA ILE A 70 10.02 -2.92 -10.25
C ILE A 70 11.44 -3.01 -10.75
N ARG A 71 11.60 -3.03 -12.08
CA ARG A 71 12.91 -3.04 -12.70
C ARG A 71 13.57 -1.68 -12.50
N ARG A 72 14.84 -1.59 -12.66
CA ARG A 72 15.66 -0.37 -12.62
C ARG A 72 14.93 0.88 -12.12
N GLN A 73 15.02 1.12 -10.85
CA GLN A 73 14.51 2.34 -10.27
C GLN A 73 15.64 3.34 -10.13
N ALA A 74 15.63 4.36 -10.98
CA ALA A 74 16.64 5.42 -10.96
C ALA A 74 16.51 6.30 -9.71
N PRO A 75 17.60 6.99 -9.29
CA PRO A 75 17.51 7.96 -8.20
C PRO A 75 16.35 8.95 -8.37
N GLY A 76 15.59 9.15 -7.31
CA GLY A 76 14.42 10.03 -7.27
C GLY A 76 13.12 9.43 -7.80
N GLN A 77 13.17 8.26 -8.41
CA GLN A 77 11.99 7.63 -9.00
C GLN A 77 11.10 7.01 -7.93
N THR A 78 9.79 7.17 -8.07
CA THR A 78 8.78 6.53 -7.22
C THR A 78 7.94 5.58 -8.06
N SER A 79 7.72 4.38 -7.54
CA SER A 79 6.90 3.35 -8.17
C SER A 79 5.91 2.79 -7.16
N THR A 80 4.67 2.57 -7.57
CA THR A 80 3.61 2.09 -6.69
C THR A 80 3.29 0.63 -6.93
N VAL A 81 3.02 -0.10 -5.86
CA VAL A 81 2.64 -1.51 -5.89
C VAL A 81 1.38 -1.70 -5.06
N PRO A 82 0.28 -2.18 -5.64
CA PRO A 82 -0.93 -2.53 -4.88
C PRO A 82 -0.79 -3.91 -4.24
N PHE A 83 -1.39 -4.06 -3.07
CA PHE A 83 -1.45 -5.34 -2.34
C PHE A 83 -2.92 -5.72 -2.12
N PRO A 84 -3.57 -6.37 -3.09
CA PRO A 84 -5.01 -6.64 -3.02
C PRO A 84 -5.39 -7.81 -2.13
N LYS A 85 -4.45 -8.68 -1.80
CA LYS A 85 -4.71 -9.94 -1.09
C LYS A 85 -4.04 -9.99 0.26
N GLU A 86 -4.67 -10.69 1.20
CA GLU A 86 -4.01 -11.07 2.46
C GLU A 86 -2.83 -12.00 2.19
N GLY A 87 -1.80 -11.85 2.97
CA GLY A 87 -0.60 -12.68 2.89
C GLY A 87 0.63 -11.94 3.37
N THR A 88 1.77 -12.55 3.16
CA THR A 88 3.07 -11.99 3.54
C THR A 88 3.99 -11.96 2.33
N ALA A 89 4.56 -10.80 2.05
CA ALA A 89 5.54 -10.63 1.00
C ALA A 89 6.91 -10.30 1.59
N GLU A 90 7.94 -10.95 1.10
CA GLU A 90 9.32 -10.58 1.36
C GLU A 90 9.82 -9.74 0.20
N VAL A 91 9.98 -8.45 0.44
CA VAL A 91 10.39 -7.47 -0.56
C VAL A 91 11.90 -7.29 -0.50
N ARG A 92 12.54 -7.36 -1.64
CA ARG A 92 13.99 -7.36 -1.78
C ARG A 92 14.46 -6.42 -2.88
N CYS A 93 15.77 -6.13 -2.88
CA CYS A 93 16.47 -5.53 -3.98
C CYS A 93 17.56 -6.52 -4.46
N SER A 94 17.57 -6.89 -5.74
CA SER A 94 18.55 -7.85 -6.26
C SER A 94 19.98 -7.30 -6.30
N ILE A 95 20.13 -5.98 -6.38
CA ILE A 95 21.43 -5.30 -6.42
C ILE A 95 22.04 -5.25 -5.02
N HIS A 96 21.21 -5.18 -3.98
CA HIS A 96 21.63 -5.12 -2.58
C HIS A 96 20.85 -6.16 -1.77
N PRO A 97 21.33 -7.41 -1.72
CA PRO A 97 20.57 -8.53 -1.11
C PRO A 97 20.24 -8.36 0.37
N LYS A 98 20.93 -7.47 1.08
CA LYS A 98 20.62 -7.18 2.50
C LYS A 98 19.38 -6.33 2.67
N MET A 99 18.92 -5.64 1.63
CA MET A 99 17.69 -4.87 1.68
C MET A 99 16.50 -5.84 1.74
N LYS A 100 15.75 -5.76 2.84
CA LYS A 100 14.58 -6.60 3.08
C LYS A 100 13.49 -5.83 3.80
N LEU A 101 12.27 -5.96 3.30
CA LEU A 101 11.06 -5.47 3.93
C LEU A 101 10.04 -6.61 3.96
N ILE A 102 9.53 -6.93 5.12
CA ILE A 102 8.42 -7.87 5.26
C ILE A 102 7.12 -7.09 5.26
N VAL A 103 6.27 -7.37 4.29
CA VAL A 103 4.94 -6.77 4.17
C VAL A 103 3.91 -7.81 4.58
N THR A 104 3.18 -7.52 5.66
CA THR A 104 2.04 -8.34 6.09
C THR A 104 0.76 -7.62 5.70
N VAL A 105 -0.06 -8.28 4.89
CA VAL A 105 -1.36 -7.77 4.45
C VAL A 105 -2.45 -8.54 5.19
N ARG A 106 -3.23 -7.85 6.00
CA ARG A 106 -4.32 -8.47 6.77
C ARG A 106 -5.45 -7.47 7.05
N LYS A 107 -6.66 -8.04 7.17
CA LYS A 107 -7.87 -7.28 7.55
C LYS A 107 -7.79 -6.70 8.97
#